data_9466ad1e0c94604fa46e73fbe6b3beee
#
_entry.id   9466ad1e0c94604fa46e73fbe6b3beee
#
_cell.length_a   1.000
_cell.length_b   1.000
_cell.length_c   1.000
_cell.angle_alpha   90.00
_cell.angle_beta   90.00
_cell.angle_gamma   90.00
#
_symmetry.space_group_name_H-M   'P 1'
#
loop_
_entity.id
_entity.type
_entity.pdbx_description
1 polymer ?
#
loop_
_entity_poly.entity_id
_entity_poly.type
_entity_poly.pdbx_seq_one_letter_code
_entity_poly.pdbx_strand_id
1 'polypeptide(L)'
;MNRLLKILPAINIYVLTMDREFIGNQWFKWLEKKNIGYIARIKLNTSISDQQAATLARKSKYQIKGKQMIYALELFLACKRLNPRARSEELLVASNRFQGKQALKLYRRRWGIERLFGHLKQKGFDLEATHMTSAPKLDKLFAVLAIAFLVSFAWGCQIRNSQQKESAQSKRKSLFRIGLEDILRIFQTMHSKDKAMRDKRRREISRFKRWLYDDKFYEISLV
;
A
#
# COMPACT_ATOMS: atom_id res chain seq x y z
N MET A 1 -11.24 8.18 -10.35
CA MET A 1 -10.02 8.99 -10.58
C MET A 1 -10.27 10.49 -10.59
N ASN A 2 -11.26 11.02 -11.32
CA ASN A 2 -11.56 12.46 -11.32
C ASN A 2 -11.82 13.05 -9.91
N ARG A 3 -12.49 12.31 -9.01
CA ARG A 3 -12.68 12.73 -7.60
C ARG A 3 -11.34 12.82 -6.85
N LEU A 4 -10.43 11.88 -7.06
CA LEU A 4 -9.10 11.90 -6.46
C LEU A 4 -8.29 13.11 -6.94
N LEU A 5 -8.34 13.42 -8.24
CA LEU A 5 -7.57 14.54 -8.81
C LEU A 5 -8.06 15.93 -8.36
N LYS A 6 -9.26 16.02 -7.78
CA LYS A 6 -9.74 17.25 -7.12
C LYS A 6 -9.03 17.52 -5.78
N ILE A 7 -8.57 16.45 -5.12
CA ILE A 7 -7.92 16.50 -3.81
C ILE A 7 -6.40 16.44 -3.97
N LEU A 8 -5.93 15.54 -4.84
CA LEU A 8 -4.52 15.30 -5.10
C LEU A 8 -4.22 15.62 -6.57
N PRO A 9 -3.59 16.76 -6.87
CA PRO A 9 -3.19 17.12 -8.24
C PRO A 9 -2.33 16.03 -8.91
N ALA A 10 -2.48 15.87 -10.21
CA ALA A 10 -1.77 14.82 -10.96
C ALA A 10 -0.25 14.91 -10.83
N ILE A 11 0.30 16.12 -10.68
CA ILE A 11 1.74 16.36 -10.49
C ILE A 11 2.29 15.72 -9.22
N ASN A 12 1.47 15.54 -8.21
CA ASN A 12 1.85 14.91 -6.94
C ASN A 12 1.75 13.38 -6.99
N ILE A 13 1.25 12.82 -8.11
CA ILE A 13 1.17 11.37 -8.30
C ILE A 13 2.43 10.91 -9.02
N TYR A 14 3.39 10.38 -8.28
CA TYR A 14 4.64 9.86 -8.86
C TYR A 14 4.38 8.64 -9.76
N VAL A 15 3.58 7.68 -9.27
CA VAL A 15 3.21 6.47 -10.02
C VAL A 15 1.90 5.89 -9.54
N LEU A 16 1.06 5.45 -10.47
CA LEU A 16 -0.14 4.66 -10.19
C LEU A 16 0.15 3.19 -10.49
N THR A 17 0.05 2.31 -9.49
CA THR A 17 0.21 0.86 -9.67
C THR A 17 -1.17 0.20 -9.73
N MET A 18 -1.38 -0.65 -10.75
CA MET A 18 -2.71 -1.21 -11.06
C MET A 18 -2.63 -2.72 -11.27
N ASP A 19 -3.67 -3.43 -10.82
CA ASP A 19 -3.82 -4.86 -11.12
C ASP A 19 -4.38 -5.07 -12.54
N ARG A 20 -4.34 -6.30 -13.01
CA ARG A 20 -4.77 -6.75 -14.35
C ARG A 20 -6.25 -6.50 -14.68
N GLU A 21 -7.03 -6.06 -13.70
CA GLU A 21 -8.43 -5.67 -13.87
C GLU A 21 -8.58 -4.21 -14.33
N PHE A 22 -7.55 -3.39 -14.10
CA PHE A 22 -7.54 -1.95 -14.40
C PHE A 22 -6.69 -1.65 -15.64
N ILE A 23 -6.91 -2.39 -16.72
CA ILE A 23 -6.18 -2.24 -17.97
C ILE A 23 -7.13 -1.87 -19.11
N GLY A 24 -6.66 -1.06 -20.05
CA GLY A 24 -7.41 -0.70 -21.24
C GLY A 24 -6.87 0.54 -21.93
N ASN A 25 -7.04 0.60 -23.27
CA ASN A 25 -6.52 1.66 -24.10
C ASN A 25 -7.01 3.06 -23.67
N GLN A 26 -8.33 3.22 -23.49
CA GLN A 26 -8.91 4.53 -23.10
C GLN A 26 -8.39 5.01 -21.74
N TRP A 27 -8.25 4.08 -20.79
CA TRP A 27 -7.75 4.36 -19.47
C TRP A 27 -6.26 4.79 -19.48
N PHE A 28 -5.43 4.09 -20.21
CA PHE A 28 -4.01 4.41 -20.33
C PHE A 28 -3.80 5.74 -21.07
N LYS A 29 -4.52 5.99 -22.18
CA LYS A 29 -4.49 7.28 -22.87
C LYS A 29 -4.93 8.43 -21.97
N TRP A 30 -5.93 8.22 -21.13
CA TRP A 30 -6.36 9.23 -20.16
C TRP A 30 -5.27 9.52 -19.13
N LEU A 31 -4.58 8.51 -18.60
CA LEU A 31 -3.46 8.70 -17.67
C LEU A 31 -2.29 9.46 -18.33
N GLU A 32 -1.96 9.14 -19.58
CA GLU A 32 -0.93 9.84 -20.34
C GLU A 32 -1.31 11.31 -20.59
N LYS A 33 -2.55 11.58 -20.97
CA LYS A 33 -3.07 12.95 -21.11
C LYS A 33 -2.99 13.75 -19.81
N LYS A 34 -3.11 13.09 -18.65
CA LYS A 34 -2.93 13.71 -17.33
C LYS A 34 -1.49 13.74 -16.84
N ASN A 35 -0.54 13.26 -17.66
CA ASN A 35 0.86 13.16 -17.32
C ASN A 35 1.16 12.33 -16.06
N ILE A 36 0.35 11.29 -15.81
CA ILE A 36 0.49 10.38 -14.67
C ILE A 36 1.32 9.17 -15.09
N GLY A 37 2.41 8.89 -14.35
CA GLY A 37 3.17 7.66 -14.50
C GLY A 37 2.37 6.46 -14.00
N TYR A 38 2.40 5.33 -14.72
CA TYR A 38 1.69 4.14 -14.27
C TYR A 38 2.46 2.86 -14.52
N ILE A 39 2.13 1.84 -13.75
CA ILE A 39 2.60 0.47 -13.90
C ILE A 39 1.40 -0.45 -13.71
N ALA A 40 1.02 -1.18 -14.75
CA ALA A 40 -0.11 -2.09 -14.76
C ALA A 40 0.33 -3.54 -14.94
N ARG A 41 -0.25 -4.47 -14.18
CA ARG A 41 -0.05 -5.90 -14.40
C ARG A 41 -0.79 -6.31 -15.68
N ILE A 42 -0.08 -7.02 -16.57
CA ILE A 42 -0.64 -7.50 -17.84
C ILE A 42 -0.96 -9.00 -17.72
N LYS A 43 -2.04 -9.42 -18.37
CA LYS A 43 -2.39 -10.85 -18.47
C LYS A 43 -1.39 -11.55 -19.40
N LEU A 44 -0.99 -12.76 -19.05
CA LEU A 44 -0.02 -13.54 -19.83
C LEU A 44 -0.53 -13.95 -21.22
N ASN A 45 -1.84 -13.96 -21.43
CA ASN A 45 -2.49 -14.22 -22.73
C ASN A 45 -2.70 -12.95 -23.58
N THR A 46 -2.22 -11.78 -23.14
CA THR A 46 -2.28 -10.55 -23.93
C THR A 46 -1.39 -10.68 -25.16
N SER A 47 -1.89 -10.29 -26.34
CA SER A 47 -1.10 -10.18 -27.56
C SER A 47 -0.22 -8.94 -27.50
N ILE A 48 1.06 -9.10 -27.83
CA ILE A 48 2.08 -8.05 -27.85
C ILE A 48 2.90 -8.24 -29.10
N SER A 49 2.79 -7.33 -30.06
CA SER A 49 3.54 -7.41 -31.32
C SER A 49 3.47 -8.82 -31.93
N ASP A 50 2.27 -9.36 -32.09
CA ASP A 50 1.97 -10.69 -32.67
C ASP A 50 2.47 -11.91 -31.89
N GLN A 51 2.94 -11.71 -30.66
CA GLN A 51 3.33 -12.78 -29.75
C GLN A 51 2.53 -12.73 -28.44
N GLN A 52 2.38 -13.87 -27.80
CA GLN A 52 1.79 -13.90 -26.46
C GLN A 52 2.77 -13.32 -25.43
N ALA A 53 2.23 -12.51 -24.51
CA ALA A 53 2.98 -11.94 -23.40
C ALA A 53 3.74 -12.99 -22.59
N ALA A 54 3.19 -14.18 -22.41
CA ALA A 54 3.84 -15.31 -21.75
C ALA A 54 5.17 -15.72 -22.42
N THR A 55 5.21 -15.74 -23.74
CA THR A 55 6.40 -16.11 -24.51
C THR A 55 7.52 -15.08 -24.31
N LEU A 56 7.18 -13.79 -24.36
CA LEU A 56 8.12 -12.71 -24.11
C LEU A 56 8.64 -12.71 -22.67
N ALA A 57 7.77 -12.97 -21.69
CA ALA A 57 8.16 -13.04 -20.29
C ALA A 57 9.11 -14.19 -19.98
N ARG A 58 8.93 -15.36 -20.61
CA ARG A 58 9.80 -16.54 -20.43
C ARG A 58 11.21 -16.31 -20.98
N LYS A 59 11.32 -15.58 -22.10
CA LYS A 59 12.61 -15.27 -22.76
C LYS A 59 13.41 -14.18 -22.04
N SER A 60 12.79 -13.44 -21.11
CA SER A 60 13.37 -12.25 -20.51
C SER A 60 13.51 -12.38 -18.99
N LYS A 61 14.64 -11.94 -18.42
CA LYS A 61 14.89 -12.07 -16.98
C LYS A 61 14.19 -10.96 -16.15
N TYR A 62 14.25 -9.71 -16.61
CA TYR A 62 13.69 -8.55 -15.89
C TYR A 62 13.09 -7.49 -16.80
N GLN A 63 13.51 -7.45 -18.07
CA GLN A 63 13.11 -6.40 -18.98
C GLN A 63 13.04 -6.95 -20.41
N ILE A 64 12.01 -6.54 -21.13
CA ILE A 64 11.94 -6.71 -22.58
C ILE A 64 12.51 -5.45 -23.21
N LYS A 65 13.47 -5.60 -24.13
CA LYS A 65 14.16 -4.48 -24.77
C LYS A 65 13.17 -3.62 -25.58
N GLY A 66 13.33 -2.31 -25.46
CA GLY A 66 12.51 -1.34 -26.17
C GLY A 66 11.07 -1.25 -25.63
N LYS A 67 10.33 -0.32 -26.21
CA LYS A 67 8.89 -0.25 -26.00
C LYS A 67 8.18 -1.29 -26.87
N GLN A 68 7.10 -1.80 -26.36
CA GLN A 68 6.24 -2.77 -27.07
C GLN A 68 4.87 -2.16 -27.31
N MET A 69 4.27 -2.48 -28.42
CA MET A 69 2.90 -2.05 -28.73
C MET A 69 1.89 -2.90 -27.93
N ILE A 70 1.23 -2.28 -26.98
CA ILE A 70 0.25 -2.89 -26.07
C ILE A 70 -0.94 -1.97 -25.94
N TYR A 71 -2.14 -2.46 -26.25
CA TYR A 71 -3.36 -1.65 -26.23
C TYR A 71 -3.25 -0.37 -27.08
N ALA A 72 -2.59 -0.47 -28.24
CA ALA A 72 -2.28 0.67 -29.14
C ALA A 72 -1.49 1.83 -28.47
N LEU A 73 -0.60 1.47 -27.54
CA LEU A 73 0.33 2.36 -26.87
C LEU A 73 1.72 1.73 -26.79
N GLU A 74 2.74 2.54 -26.91
CA GLU A 74 4.14 2.13 -26.74
C GLU A 74 4.53 2.11 -25.28
N LEU A 75 4.65 0.92 -24.69
CA LEU A 75 4.91 0.72 -23.27
C LEU A 75 6.18 -0.09 -23.03
N PHE A 76 6.88 0.23 -21.96
CA PHE A 76 7.96 -0.61 -21.43
C PHE A 76 7.38 -1.82 -20.72
N LEU A 77 7.97 -2.98 -20.95
CA LEU A 77 7.61 -4.21 -20.26
C LEU A 77 8.72 -4.64 -19.31
N ALA A 78 8.31 -5.08 -18.12
CA ALA A 78 9.17 -5.71 -17.15
C ALA A 78 8.55 -7.00 -16.64
N CYS A 79 9.36 -8.05 -16.49
CA CYS A 79 8.89 -9.37 -16.06
C CYS A 79 9.76 -9.93 -14.94
N LYS A 80 9.14 -10.75 -14.10
CA LYS A 80 9.83 -11.52 -13.06
C LYS A 80 9.11 -12.84 -12.84
N ARG A 81 9.86 -13.94 -12.78
CA ARG A 81 9.32 -15.22 -12.32
C ARG A 81 9.08 -15.14 -10.81
N LEU A 82 7.85 -15.38 -10.37
CA LEU A 82 7.47 -15.33 -8.96
C LEU A 82 7.89 -16.59 -8.21
N ASN A 83 7.70 -17.75 -8.86
CA ASN A 83 8.13 -19.03 -8.34
C ASN A 83 9.06 -19.73 -9.34
N PRO A 84 10.35 -19.96 -9.00
CA PRO A 84 11.27 -20.65 -9.90
C PRO A 84 10.86 -22.09 -10.26
N ARG A 85 10.06 -22.73 -9.40
CA ARG A 85 9.58 -24.12 -9.57
C ARG A 85 8.25 -24.22 -10.32
N ALA A 86 7.45 -23.14 -10.38
CA ALA A 86 6.18 -23.13 -11.09
C ALA A 86 6.35 -22.53 -12.49
N ARG A 87 5.95 -23.28 -13.53
CA ARG A 87 6.05 -22.84 -14.93
C ARG A 87 5.12 -21.67 -15.31
N SER A 88 4.13 -21.35 -14.49
CA SER A 88 3.03 -20.44 -14.83
C SER A 88 2.94 -19.16 -13.98
N GLU A 89 3.82 -18.96 -13.02
CA GLU A 89 3.77 -17.80 -12.14
C GLU A 89 4.76 -16.70 -12.54
N GLU A 90 4.45 -16.02 -13.61
CA GLU A 90 5.22 -14.88 -14.06
C GLU A 90 4.47 -13.58 -13.77
N LEU A 91 5.19 -12.63 -13.19
CA LEU A 91 4.73 -11.25 -13.07
C LEU A 91 5.18 -10.50 -14.32
N LEU A 92 4.22 -10.04 -15.10
CA LEU A 92 4.46 -9.15 -16.24
C LEU A 92 3.76 -7.82 -15.99
N VAL A 93 4.50 -6.73 -16.10
CA VAL A 93 3.98 -5.36 -15.93
C VAL A 93 4.35 -4.51 -17.13
N ALA A 94 3.42 -3.62 -17.50
CA ALA A 94 3.63 -2.60 -18.52
C ALA A 94 3.65 -1.20 -17.86
N SER A 95 4.47 -0.30 -18.38
CA SER A 95 4.61 1.06 -17.86
C SER A 95 4.91 2.06 -18.98
N ASN A 96 4.38 3.28 -18.83
CA ASN A 96 4.71 4.39 -19.73
C ASN A 96 6.06 5.05 -19.43
N ARG A 97 6.62 4.90 -18.20
CA ARG A 97 7.84 5.61 -17.76
C ARG A 97 8.93 4.72 -17.18
N PHE A 98 8.55 3.63 -16.51
CA PHE A 98 9.47 2.85 -15.68
C PHE A 98 9.87 1.55 -16.35
N GLN A 99 11.15 1.16 -16.21
CA GLN A 99 11.70 -0.01 -16.91
C GLN A 99 12.26 -1.05 -15.94
N GLY A 100 12.30 -2.30 -16.38
CA GLY A 100 13.02 -3.41 -15.76
C GLY A 100 12.83 -3.53 -14.24
N LYS A 101 13.92 -3.59 -13.52
CA LYS A 101 13.92 -3.75 -12.06
C LYS A 101 13.23 -2.59 -11.32
N GLN A 102 13.30 -1.36 -11.85
CA GLN A 102 12.64 -0.20 -11.25
C GLN A 102 11.11 -0.34 -11.31
N ALA A 103 10.56 -0.69 -12.47
CA ALA A 103 9.13 -0.95 -12.62
C ALA A 103 8.65 -2.05 -11.67
N LEU A 104 9.39 -3.15 -11.57
CA LEU A 104 9.07 -4.26 -10.67
C LEU A 104 9.15 -3.86 -9.18
N LYS A 105 10.14 -3.05 -8.79
CA LYS A 105 10.28 -2.54 -7.41
C LYS A 105 9.10 -1.63 -7.04
N LEU A 106 8.71 -0.72 -7.92
CA LEU A 106 7.57 0.18 -7.72
C LEU A 106 6.25 -0.61 -7.70
N TYR A 107 6.05 -1.54 -8.62
CA TYR A 107 4.85 -2.38 -8.67
C TYR A 107 4.65 -3.19 -7.39
N ARG A 108 5.72 -3.67 -6.77
CA ARG A 108 5.66 -4.44 -5.52
C ARG A 108 5.02 -3.65 -4.36
N ARG A 109 5.08 -2.30 -4.39
CA ARG A 109 4.41 -1.45 -3.40
C ARG A 109 2.88 -1.56 -3.46
N ARG A 110 2.31 -1.99 -4.60
CA ARG A 110 0.87 -2.25 -4.73
C ARG A 110 0.34 -3.20 -3.64
N TRP A 111 1.16 -4.15 -3.20
CA TRP A 111 0.74 -5.08 -2.15
C TRP A 111 0.48 -4.40 -0.79
N GLY A 112 0.85 -3.14 -0.63
CA GLY A 112 0.46 -2.35 0.52
C GLY A 112 -1.06 -2.25 0.70
N ILE A 113 -1.83 -2.20 -0.41
CA ILE A 113 -3.29 -2.15 -0.36
C ILE A 113 -3.91 -3.45 0.17
N GLU A 114 -3.36 -4.60 -0.19
CA GLU A 114 -3.83 -5.90 0.32
C GLU A 114 -3.57 -6.04 1.82
N ARG A 115 -2.41 -5.55 2.28
CA ARG A 115 -2.09 -5.49 3.71
C ARG A 115 -3.03 -4.54 4.46
N LEU A 116 -3.32 -3.37 3.88
CA LEU A 116 -4.28 -2.42 4.46
C LEU A 116 -5.65 -3.08 4.62
N PHE A 117 -6.20 -3.66 3.55
CA PHE A 117 -7.48 -4.35 3.63
C PHE A 117 -7.45 -5.53 4.61
N GLY A 118 -6.36 -6.29 4.69
CA GLY A 118 -6.19 -7.34 5.69
C GLY A 118 -6.28 -6.81 7.12
N HIS A 119 -5.74 -5.62 7.39
CA HIS A 119 -5.84 -4.99 8.71
C HIS A 119 -7.25 -4.44 8.99
N LEU A 120 -7.91 -3.88 7.99
CA LEU A 120 -9.27 -3.39 8.13
C LEU A 120 -10.28 -4.52 8.34
N LYS A 121 -10.11 -5.66 7.66
CA LYS A 121 -11.07 -6.78 7.71
C LYS A 121 -10.91 -7.65 8.95
N GLN A 122 -9.77 -8.28 9.16
CA GLN A 122 -9.63 -9.35 10.17
C GLN A 122 -8.47 -9.15 11.15
N LYS A 123 -7.40 -8.47 10.73
CA LYS A 123 -6.17 -8.40 11.53
C LYS A 123 -6.09 -7.20 12.49
N GLY A 124 -7.12 -6.39 12.56
CA GLY A 124 -7.10 -5.17 13.39
C GLY A 124 -8.49 -4.70 13.78
N PHE A 125 -9.29 -4.24 12.82
CA PHE A 125 -10.55 -3.56 13.09
C PHE A 125 -11.80 -4.42 12.91
N ASP A 126 -11.66 -5.62 12.36
CA ASP A 126 -12.74 -6.59 12.15
C ASP A 126 -14.01 -5.99 11.52
N LEU A 127 -13.81 -5.30 10.39
CA LEU A 127 -14.88 -4.61 9.68
C LEU A 127 -16.02 -5.54 9.27
N GLU A 128 -15.72 -6.80 8.99
CA GLU A 128 -16.71 -7.80 8.55
C GLU A 128 -17.68 -8.17 9.68
N ALA A 129 -17.26 -8.12 10.94
CA ALA A 129 -18.12 -8.37 12.10
C ALA A 129 -19.21 -7.30 12.30
N THR A 130 -19.10 -6.15 11.66
CA THR A 130 -20.11 -5.08 11.76
C THR A 130 -21.41 -5.42 11.04
N HIS A 131 -21.39 -6.39 10.10
CA HIS A 131 -22.51 -6.74 9.21
C HIS A 131 -23.21 -5.55 8.54
N MET A 132 -22.48 -4.45 8.39
CA MET A 132 -23.03 -3.20 7.87
C MET A 132 -23.19 -3.25 6.35
N THR A 133 -24.40 -3.06 5.85
CA THR A 133 -24.74 -3.10 4.41
C THR A 133 -25.00 -1.72 3.80
N SER A 134 -25.25 -0.71 4.63
CA SER A 134 -25.56 0.66 4.16
C SER A 134 -24.30 1.35 3.62
N ALA A 135 -24.26 1.64 2.31
CA ALA A 135 -23.10 2.28 1.66
C ALA A 135 -22.70 3.63 2.31
N PRO A 136 -23.62 4.57 2.65
CA PRO A 136 -23.22 5.81 3.30
C PRO A 136 -22.62 5.64 4.70
N LYS A 137 -23.05 4.60 5.43
CA LYS A 137 -22.48 4.26 6.75
C LYS A 137 -21.12 3.62 6.59
N LEU A 138 -20.95 2.74 5.59
CA LEU A 138 -19.65 2.13 5.25
C LEU A 138 -18.62 3.19 4.85
N ASP A 139 -18.99 4.17 4.03
CA ASP A 139 -18.09 5.27 3.64
C ASP A 139 -17.55 6.03 4.85
N LYS A 140 -18.43 6.36 5.81
CA LYS A 140 -18.03 7.03 7.06
C LYS A 140 -17.12 6.14 7.90
N LEU A 141 -17.48 4.86 8.04
CA LEU A 141 -16.70 3.90 8.80
C LEU A 141 -15.31 3.71 8.17
N PHE A 142 -15.22 3.57 6.85
CA PHE A 142 -13.93 3.49 6.14
C PHE A 142 -13.05 4.72 6.38
N ALA A 143 -13.64 5.93 6.38
CA ALA A 143 -12.90 7.16 6.67
C ALA A 143 -12.30 7.13 8.09
N VAL A 144 -13.09 6.75 9.09
CA VAL A 144 -12.63 6.62 10.48
C VAL A 144 -11.55 5.56 10.62
N LEU A 145 -11.75 4.39 10.00
CA LEU A 145 -10.77 3.31 10.03
C LEU A 145 -9.47 3.67 9.32
N ALA A 146 -9.54 4.43 8.22
CA ALA A 146 -8.34 4.92 7.54
C ALA A 146 -7.52 5.85 8.44
N ILE A 147 -8.17 6.77 9.15
CA ILE A 147 -7.51 7.65 10.13
C ILE A 147 -6.91 6.82 11.27
N ALA A 148 -7.67 5.89 11.85
CA ALA A 148 -7.20 5.02 12.92
C ALA A 148 -6.01 4.17 12.48
N PHE A 149 -6.02 3.67 11.23
CA PHE A 149 -4.90 2.94 10.66
C PHE A 149 -3.64 3.81 10.54
N LEU A 150 -3.78 5.03 9.99
CA LEU A 150 -2.66 5.96 9.84
C LEU A 150 -2.04 6.33 11.18
N VAL A 151 -2.87 6.67 12.18
CA VAL A 151 -2.41 6.98 13.54
C VAL A 151 -1.69 5.79 14.16
N SER A 152 -2.29 4.59 14.07
CA SER A 152 -1.66 3.37 14.61
C SER A 152 -0.33 3.04 13.92
N PHE A 153 -0.28 3.16 12.60
CA PHE A 153 0.94 2.91 11.83
C PHE A 153 2.05 3.91 12.19
N ALA A 154 1.73 5.18 12.21
CA ALA A 154 2.67 6.25 12.51
C ALA A 154 3.19 6.17 13.96
N TRP A 155 2.31 5.86 14.91
CA TRP A 155 2.70 5.59 16.30
C TRP A 155 3.62 4.37 16.42
N GLY A 156 3.32 3.30 15.67
CA GLY A 156 4.18 2.13 15.61
C GLY A 156 5.58 2.42 15.04
N CYS A 157 5.70 3.30 14.05
CA CYS A 157 6.98 3.81 13.56
C CYS A 157 7.75 4.53 14.68
N GLN A 158 7.08 5.43 15.41
CA GLN A 158 7.67 6.18 16.51
C GLN A 158 8.18 5.26 17.63
N ILE A 159 7.39 4.25 18.01
CA ILE A 159 7.79 3.26 19.00
C ILE A 159 9.03 2.50 18.53
N ARG A 160 9.03 2.00 17.29
CA ARG A 160 10.15 1.25 16.74
C ARG A 160 11.42 2.08 16.67
N ASN A 161 11.34 3.33 16.24
CA ASN A 161 12.49 4.24 16.17
C ASN A 161 13.06 4.61 17.56
N SER A 162 12.22 4.62 18.60
CA SER A 162 12.65 4.91 19.97
C SER A 162 13.26 3.70 20.73
N GLN A 163 13.08 2.48 20.20
CA GLN A 163 13.62 1.26 20.80
C GLN A 163 15.01 0.97 20.24
N GLN A 164 16.06 1.22 21.02
CA GLN A 164 17.45 0.91 20.63
C GLN A 164 17.77 -0.58 20.52
N LYS A 165 17.00 -1.46 21.16
CA LYS A 165 17.11 -2.92 21.05
C LYS A 165 15.74 -3.52 20.81
N GLU A 166 15.50 -4.01 19.60
CA GLU A 166 14.27 -4.77 19.28
C GLU A 166 14.31 -6.17 19.89
N SER A 167 13.27 -6.53 20.64
CA SER A 167 13.06 -7.93 21.00
C SER A 167 12.75 -8.77 19.76
N ALA A 168 13.10 -10.07 19.78
CA ALA A 168 12.81 -10.98 18.68
C ALA A 168 11.30 -11.06 18.32
N GLN A 169 10.41 -10.82 19.30
CA GLN A 169 8.96 -10.74 19.12
C GLN A 169 8.53 -9.45 18.42
N SER A 170 9.16 -8.30 18.72
CA SER A 170 8.88 -7.01 18.09
C SER A 170 9.23 -7.03 16.60
N LYS A 171 10.28 -7.75 16.20
CA LYS A 171 10.67 -7.91 14.79
C LYS A 171 9.63 -8.62 13.92
N ARG A 172 8.80 -9.46 14.52
CA ARG A 172 7.75 -10.23 13.80
C ARG A 172 6.43 -9.46 13.63
N LYS A 173 6.17 -8.42 14.43
CA LYS A 173 4.95 -7.64 14.35
C LYS A 173 5.05 -6.52 13.30
N SER A 174 3.94 -6.25 12.60
CA SER A 174 3.87 -5.08 11.72
C SER A 174 3.85 -3.79 12.52
N LEU A 175 4.32 -2.68 11.92
CA LEU A 175 4.28 -1.35 12.55
C LEU A 175 2.86 -0.96 13.00
N PHE A 176 1.88 -1.21 12.14
CA PHE A 176 0.47 -1.02 12.49
C PHE A 176 0.07 -1.78 13.76
N ARG A 177 0.44 -3.06 13.87
CA ARG A 177 0.10 -3.89 15.03
C ARG A 177 0.76 -3.39 16.30
N ILE A 178 2.03 -2.97 16.23
CA ILE A 178 2.75 -2.39 17.36
C ILE A 178 2.02 -1.14 17.87
N GLY A 179 1.69 -0.22 16.97
CA GLY A 179 1.01 1.02 17.34
C GLY A 179 -0.40 0.80 17.86
N LEU A 180 -1.18 -0.06 17.20
CA LEU A 180 -2.54 -0.38 17.63
C LEU A 180 -2.57 -1.01 19.03
N GLU A 181 -1.73 -2.00 19.30
CA GLU A 181 -1.65 -2.65 20.61
C GLU A 181 -1.25 -1.66 21.71
N ASP A 182 -0.31 -0.77 21.43
CA ASP A 182 0.10 0.25 22.42
C ASP A 182 -1.01 1.26 22.68
N ILE A 183 -1.69 1.74 21.64
CA ILE A 183 -2.86 2.63 21.76
C ILE A 183 -3.95 1.95 22.58
N LEU A 184 -4.32 0.71 22.24
CA LEU A 184 -5.34 -0.05 22.99
C LEU A 184 -4.93 -0.24 24.46
N ARG A 185 -3.67 -0.55 24.72
CA ARG A 185 -3.15 -0.65 26.08
C ARG A 185 -3.29 0.66 26.86
N ILE A 186 -2.99 1.80 26.23
CA ILE A 186 -3.19 3.12 26.83
C ILE A 186 -4.66 3.33 27.21
N PHE A 187 -5.59 2.97 26.34
CA PHE A 187 -7.03 3.12 26.62
C PHE A 187 -7.56 2.11 27.65
N GLN A 188 -7.17 0.84 27.58
CA GLN A 188 -7.61 -0.19 28.53
C GLN A 188 -7.18 0.13 29.95
N THR A 189 -5.98 0.70 30.13
CA THR A 189 -5.53 1.10 31.47
C THR A 189 -6.25 2.35 32.02
N MET A 190 -7.14 2.98 31.27
CA MET A 190 -7.88 4.18 31.75
C MET A 190 -8.81 3.94 32.93
N HIS A 191 -9.20 2.74 33.21
CA HIS A 191 -10.14 2.39 34.29
C HIS A 191 -9.47 1.73 35.51
N SER A 192 -8.14 1.68 35.58
CA SER A 192 -7.43 1.09 36.71
C SER A 192 -7.55 1.95 37.99
N LYS A 193 -7.88 1.33 39.12
CA LYS A 193 -7.95 1.97 40.44
C LYS A 193 -6.56 2.19 41.07
N ASP A 194 -5.54 1.54 40.59
CA ASP A 194 -4.16 1.63 41.11
C ASP A 194 -3.53 3.00 40.77
N LYS A 195 -2.97 3.67 41.78
CA LYS A 195 -2.32 5.00 41.68
C LYS A 195 -1.07 4.94 40.78
N ALA A 196 -0.22 3.95 40.98
CA ALA A 196 1.03 3.80 40.17
C ALA A 196 0.71 3.59 38.69
N MET A 197 -0.32 2.80 38.39
CA MET A 197 -0.83 2.60 37.06
C MET A 197 -1.39 3.90 36.46
N ARG A 198 -2.11 4.72 37.22
CA ARG A 198 -2.63 6.01 36.77
C ARG A 198 -1.52 7.00 36.42
N ASP A 199 -0.47 7.07 37.24
CA ASP A 199 0.65 7.99 36.99
C ASP A 199 1.50 7.56 35.79
N LYS A 200 1.72 6.27 35.62
CA LYS A 200 2.34 5.71 34.41
C LYS A 200 1.54 6.08 33.17
N ARG A 201 0.23 5.91 33.20
CA ARG A 201 -0.69 6.25 32.12
C ARG A 201 -0.67 7.72 31.75
N ARG A 202 -0.72 8.63 32.75
CA ARG A 202 -0.65 10.07 32.48
C ARG A 202 0.59 10.42 31.65
N ARG A 203 1.73 9.79 31.95
CA ARG A 203 2.96 9.95 31.18
C ARG A 203 2.84 9.41 29.75
N GLU A 204 2.25 8.23 29.57
CA GLU A 204 2.04 7.61 28.26
C GLU A 204 1.05 8.41 27.40
N ILE A 205 -0.07 8.85 27.96
CA ILE A 205 -1.02 9.73 27.28
C ILE A 205 -0.37 11.06 26.90
N SER A 206 0.41 11.67 27.80
CA SER A 206 1.10 12.92 27.51
C SER A 206 2.14 12.75 26.42
N ARG A 207 2.85 11.62 26.37
CA ARG A 207 3.79 11.27 25.31
C ARG A 207 3.06 11.10 23.97
N PHE A 208 1.94 10.37 23.94
CA PHE A 208 1.13 10.16 22.74
C PHE A 208 0.53 11.48 22.23
N LYS A 209 -0.04 12.29 23.14
CA LYS A 209 -0.58 13.62 22.79
C LYS A 209 0.51 14.51 22.19
N ARG A 210 1.67 14.63 22.85
CA ARG A 210 2.79 15.44 22.37
C ARG A 210 3.20 15.03 20.96
N TRP A 211 3.32 13.72 20.72
CA TRP A 211 3.64 13.19 19.39
C TRP A 211 2.54 13.49 18.35
N LEU A 212 1.26 13.39 18.72
CA LEU A 212 0.15 13.65 17.82
C LEU A 212 0.07 15.13 17.37
N TYR A 213 0.51 16.04 18.24
CA TYR A 213 0.55 17.48 17.96
C TYR A 213 1.93 17.98 17.51
N ASP A 214 2.91 17.10 17.34
CA ASP A 214 4.23 17.44 16.81
C ASP A 214 4.14 17.62 15.30
N ASP A 215 4.68 18.71 14.76
CA ASP A 215 4.69 19.00 13.31
C ASP A 215 5.40 17.90 12.51
N LYS A 216 6.24 17.10 13.13
CA LYS A 216 6.89 15.92 12.52
C LYS A 216 5.94 14.78 12.17
N PHE A 217 4.69 14.82 12.62
CA PHE A 217 3.68 13.86 12.18
C PHE A 217 3.50 13.86 10.65
N TYR A 218 3.69 15.01 10.02
CA TYR A 218 3.57 15.20 8.57
C TYR A 218 4.81 14.77 7.78
N GLU A 219 5.96 14.58 8.43
CA GLU A 219 7.21 14.12 7.81
C GLU A 219 7.31 12.59 7.69
N ILE A 220 6.30 11.82 8.09
CA ILE A 220 6.29 10.40 7.87
C ILE A 220 6.14 10.16 6.37
N SER A 221 7.27 10.18 5.69
CA SER A 221 7.38 9.73 4.31
C SER A 221 6.80 8.33 4.24
N LEU A 222 5.74 8.16 3.48
CA LEU A 222 5.21 6.86 3.09
C LEU A 222 6.30 6.17 2.24
N VAL A 223 7.24 5.53 2.93
CA VAL A 223 8.31 4.72 2.33
C VAL A 223 7.74 3.37 1.86
#